data_cddf5ee4fda497b0bbc12d0d6d32a67c
#
_entry.id   cddf5ee4fda497b0bbc12d0d6d32a67c
#
_cell.length_a   1.000
_cell.length_b   1.000
_cell.length_c   1.000
_cell.angle_alpha   90.00
_cell.angle_beta   90.00
_cell.angle_gamma   90.00
#
_symmetry.space_group_name_H-M   'P 1'
#
loop_
_entity.id
_entity.type
_entity.pdbx_description
1 polymer ?
#
loop_
_entity_poly.entity_id
_entity_poly.type
_entity_poly.pdbx_seq_one_letter_code
_entity_poly.pdbx_strand_id
1 'polypeptide(L)'
;MPTIIRRTETVAVTDKRGGVVNAVGWQVTSSLWTPPTDVYETEDKYFVRIEAAGMRESDFEITFDKGILLVKGVRNDVPERRGYHQMEIHFGKFTTSIGIPGAIDLDTSMAEYHDGFLIISMPKLKTTEVKIEE
;
A
#
# COMPACT_ATOMS: atom_id res chain seq x y z
N MET A 1 -8.04 -0.56 -15.49
CA MET A 1 -7.94 0.87 -15.29
C MET A 1 -7.01 1.19 -14.17
N PRO A 2 -6.18 2.17 -14.34
CA PRO A 2 -5.26 2.53 -13.26
C PRO A 2 -6.02 3.11 -12.08
N THR A 3 -5.53 2.82 -10.92
CA THR A 3 -6.06 3.37 -9.69
C THR A 3 -5.28 4.64 -9.38
N ILE A 4 -5.98 5.69 -9.03
CA ILE A 4 -5.34 6.95 -8.74
C ILE A 4 -4.89 6.97 -7.30
N ILE A 5 -3.65 7.37 -7.08
CA ILE A 5 -3.10 7.51 -5.74
C ILE A 5 -3.57 8.84 -5.18
N ARG A 6 -4.12 8.83 -3.98
CA ARG A 6 -4.61 10.04 -3.38
C ARG A 6 -3.66 10.51 -2.30
N ARG A 7 -3.51 11.81 -2.20
CA ARG A 7 -2.72 12.40 -1.16
C ARG A 7 -3.63 12.77 -0.01
N THR A 8 -3.23 12.39 1.19
CA THR A 8 -4.01 12.78 2.34
C THR A 8 -3.13 13.61 3.25
N GLU A 9 -3.77 14.45 4.00
CA GLU A 9 -3.06 15.25 4.91
C GLU A 9 -3.00 14.62 6.25
N THR A 10 -3.84 13.76 6.54
CA THR A 10 -3.92 13.20 7.84
C THR A 10 -3.29 11.89 7.88
N VAL A 11 -2.41 11.74 8.70
CA VAL A 11 -1.82 10.52 8.81
C VAL A 11 -2.46 9.86 9.91
N ALA A 12 -3.40 9.39 9.69
CA ALA A 12 -4.17 8.84 10.67
C ALA A 12 -3.53 7.89 11.46
N VAL A 13 -2.57 7.78 11.21
CA VAL A 13 -1.88 7.06 11.86
C VAL A 13 -2.08 6.75 13.05
N THR A 14 -2.26 7.43 13.42
CA THR A 14 -2.33 7.32 14.59
C THR A 14 -3.03 6.29 15.01
N ASP A 15 -3.71 6.19 14.51
CA ASP A 15 -4.44 5.34 14.88
C ASP A 15 -3.93 4.20 15.14
N LYS A 16 -3.44 4.19 15.00
CA LYS A 16 -3.11 3.23 15.22
C LYS A 16 -2.77 2.87 16.29
N ARG A 17 -2.78 3.24 16.78
CA ARG A 17 -2.61 2.89 17.73
C ARG A 17 -3.05 2.56 18.36
N GLY A 18 -3.21 2.88 18.14
CA GLY A 18 -3.59 2.53 18.75
C GLY A 18 -3.95 1.91 19.13
N GLY A 19 -4.01 2.24 19.07
CA GLY A 19 -4.32 1.72 19.55
C GLY A 19 -4.54 0.81 19.76
N VAL A 20 -4.75 0.71 19.65
CA VAL A 20 -5.04 -0.12 19.82
C VAL A 20 -4.85 -1.02 20.31
N VAL A 21 -4.86 -1.03 20.39
CA VAL A 21 -4.68 -1.80 20.72
C VAL A 21 -4.73 -2.29 21.66
N ASN A 22 -4.93 -2.14 22.10
CA ASN A 22 -4.96 -2.38 22.99
C ASN A 22 -5.42 -3.21 23.53
N ALA A 23 -5.55 -2.97 23.82
CA ALA A 23 -6.29 -3.42 24.70
C ALA A 23 -6.67 -4.77 24.46
N VAL A 24 -7.52 -4.98 23.84
CA VAL A 24 -7.93 -6.19 23.56
C VAL A 24 -7.22 -6.64 22.42
N GLY A 25 -6.05 -6.25 22.29
CA GLY A 25 -5.26 -6.53 21.16
C GLY A 25 -5.27 -7.96 20.73
N TRP A 26 -5.50 -8.87 21.61
CA TRP A 26 -5.48 -10.25 21.25
C TRP A 26 -6.49 -10.59 20.17
N GLN A 27 -7.50 -9.79 20.05
CA GLN A 27 -8.48 -10.07 19.03
C GLN A 27 -8.16 -9.47 17.73
N VAL A 28 -7.53 -8.35 17.77
CA VAL A 28 -7.31 -7.61 16.58
C VAL A 28 -6.26 -8.18 15.70
N THR A 29 -5.23 -8.71 16.28
CA THR A 29 -4.12 -9.15 15.48
C THR A 29 -4.49 -10.19 14.46
N SER A 30 -5.51 -10.96 14.75
CA SER A 30 -5.84 -12.05 13.85
C SER A 30 -6.49 -11.56 12.57
N SER A 31 -6.90 -10.31 12.51
CA SER A 31 -7.61 -9.84 11.33
C SER A 31 -6.71 -9.12 10.33
N LEU A 32 -5.45 -8.92 10.64
CA LEU A 32 -4.57 -8.21 9.75
C LEU A 32 -3.46 -9.11 9.24
N TRP A 33 -3.10 -8.89 8.02
CA TRP A 33 -2.00 -9.61 7.39
C TRP A 33 -1.28 -8.66 6.45
N THR A 34 -0.14 -9.08 5.96
CA THR A 34 0.66 -8.24 5.06
C THR A 34 1.00 -9.04 3.82
N PRO A 35 0.58 -8.59 2.66
CA PRO A 35 0.95 -9.28 1.43
C PRO A 35 2.42 -9.05 1.10
N PRO A 36 3.04 -9.98 0.42
CA PRO A 36 4.43 -9.82 -0.02
C PRO A 36 4.56 -8.57 -0.88
N THR A 37 5.56 -7.77 -0.59
CA THR A 37 5.72 -6.47 -1.23
C THR A 37 7.17 -6.23 -1.60
N ASP A 38 7.41 -5.87 -2.85
CA ASP A 38 8.72 -5.44 -3.32
C ASP A 38 8.71 -3.95 -3.52
N VAL A 39 9.78 -3.30 -3.15
CA VAL A 39 9.95 -1.87 -3.39
C VAL A 39 11.26 -1.71 -4.11
N TYR A 40 11.23 -1.07 -5.26
CA TYR A 40 12.45 -0.90 -6.04
C TYR A 40 12.39 0.40 -6.83
N GLU A 41 13.49 0.78 -7.39
CA GLU A 41 13.53 2.00 -8.19
C GLU A 41 14.35 1.81 -9.44
N THR A 42 13.99 2.58 -10.46
CA THR A 42 14.79 2.71 -11.67
C THR A 42 15.36 4.12 -11.64
N GLU A 43 15.99 4.51 -12.73
CA GLU A 43 16.53 5.84 -12.81
C GLU A 43 15.43 6.89 -12.66
N ASP A 44 14.27 6.60 -13.23
CA ASP A 44 13.17 7.59 -13.28
C ASP A 44 12.06 7.42 -12.28
N LYS A 45 11.88 6.25 -11.72
CA LYS A 45 10.67 5.98 -10.94
C LYS A 45 10.94 5.10 -9.75
N TYR A 46 10.07 5.23 -8.76
CA TYR A 46 9.95 4.26 -7.68
C TYR A 46 8.79 3.34 -8.00
N PHE A 47 8.94 2.09 -7.65
CA PHE A 47 7.89 1.10 -7.85
C PHE A 47 7.60 0.35 -6.56
N VAL A 48 6.33 0.05 -6.37
CA VAL A 48 5.92 -0.84 -5.29
C VAL A 48 5.08 -1.92 -5.95
N ARG A 49 5.42 -3.18 -5.69
CA ARG A 49 4.71 -4.30 -6.27
C ARG A 49 4.21 -5.19 -5.16
N ILE A 50 2.91 -5.37 -5.10
CA ILE A 50 2.27 -6.12 -4.02
C ILE A 50 1.57 -7.34 -4.61
N GLU A 51 1.90 -8.51 -4.10
CA GLU A 51 1.28 -9.74 -4.56
C GLU A 51 0.05 -10.00 -3.72
N ALA A 52 -1.12 -9.82 -4.31
CA ALA A 52 -2.38 -9.97 -3.60
C ALA A 52 -3.44 -10.45 -4.57
N ALA A 53 -3.40 -11.72 -4.88
CA ALA A 53 -4.31 -12.30 -5.85
C ALA A 53 -5.73 -12.36 -5.31
N GLY A 54 -6.68 -12.49 -6.21
CA GLY A 54 -8.07 -12.72 -5.82
C GLY A 54 -8.80 -11.47 -5.37
N MET A 55 -8.36 -10.30 -5.82
CA MET A 55 -8.96 -9.03 -5.42
C MET A 55 -9.39 -8.26 -6.66
N ARG A 56 -10.09 -7.18 -6.45
CA ARG A 56 -10.45 -6.24 -7.48
C ARG A 56 -9.75 -4.93 -7.21
N GLU A 57 -9.63 -4.11 -8.23
CA GLU A 57 -9.03 -2.80 -8.06
C GLU A 57 -9.71 -2.01 -6.96
N SER A 58 -11.02 -2.12 -6.87
CA SER A 58 -11.79 -1.39 -5.88
C SER A 58 -11.57 -1.86 -4.46
N ASP A 59 -10.90 -2.99 -4.27
CA ASP A 59 -10.62 -3.49 -2.94
C ASP A 59 -9.41 -2.81 -2.29
N PHE A 60 -8.71 -1.95 -3.04
CA PHE A 60 -7.52 -1.28 -2.56
C PHE A 60 -7.76 0.20 -2.32
N GLU A 61 -7.11 0.71 -1.31
CA GLU A 61 -7.11 2.15 -1.04
C GLU A 61 -5.65 2.56 -0.90
N ILE A 62 -5.22 3.53 -1.71
CA ILE A 62 -3.82 3.94 -1.77
C ILE A 62 -3.74 5.42 -1.48
N THR A 63 -2.95 5.79 -0.49
CA THR A 63 -2.74 7.18 -0.15
C THR A 63 -1.26 7.46 -0.01
N PHE A 64 -0.86 8.69 -0.24
CA PHE A 64 0.52 9.10 -0.09
C PHE A 64 0.56 10.42 0.66
N ASP A 65 1.34 10.46 1.72
CA ASP A 65 1.44 11.66 2.53
C ASP A 65 2.80 11.71 3.22
N LYS A 66 3.48 12.82 3.08
CA LYS A 66 4.76 13.06 3.76
C LYS A 66 5.77 11.93 3.56
N GLY A 67 5.87 11.48 2.34
CA GLY A 67 6.85 10.46 1.99
C GLY A 67 6.43 9.04 2.31
N ILE A 68 5.24 8.84 2.83
CA ILE A 68 4.76 7.51 3.19
C ILE A 68 3.64 7.10 2.25
N LEU A 69 3.84 5.98 1.59
CA LEU A 69 2.81 5.37 0.77
C LEU A 69 2.08 4.36 1.63
N LEU A 70 0.78 4.52 1.74
CA LEU A 70 -0.03 3.62 2.54
C LEU A 70 -0.98 2.87 1.63
N VAL A 71 -0.95 1.57 1.69
CA VAL A 71 -1.83 0.72 0.88
C VAL A 71 -2.66 -0.12 1.82
N LYS A 72 -3.96 0.00 1.69
CA LYS A 72 -4.91 -0.78 2.48
C LYS A 72 -5.75 -1.60 1.52
N GLY A 73 -6.17 -2.75 1.96
CA GLY A 73 -7.03 -3.57 1.15
C GLY A 73 -7.79 -4.56 1.99
N VAL A 74 -8.78 -5.17 1.35
CA VAL A 74 -9.55 -6.21 2.00
C VAL A 74 -9.69 -7.34 1.00
N ARG A 75 -9.17 -8.50 1.36
CA ARG A 75 -9.36 -9.68 0.52
C ARG A 75 -10.47 -10.51 1.14
N ASN A 76 -11.59 -10.55 0.48
CA ASN A 76 -12.76 -11.20 1.00
C ASN A 76 -12.79 -12.67 0.63
N ASP A 77 -13.24 -13.48 1.55
CA ASP A 77 -13.44 -14.89 1.29
C ASP A 77 -14.94 -15.14 1.20
N VAL A 78 -15.30 -16.29 0.69
CA VAL A 78 -16.68 -16.68 0.61
C VAL A 78 -17.17 -17.00 2.03
N PRO A 79 -18.30 -16.45 2.44
CA PRO A 79 -18.78 -16.66 3.80
C PRO A 79 -19.46 -18.01 3.93
N GLU A 80 -18.68 -19.04 3.97
CA GLU A 80 -19.26 -20.36 4.16
C GLU A 80 -18.55 -21.07 5.30
N ARG A 81 -19.26 -22.02 5.86
CA ARG A 81 -18.78 -22.74 7.01
C ARG A 81 -17.88 -23.86 6.55
N ARG A 82 -16.68 -23.93 7.07
CA ARG A 82 -15.70 -24.94 6.66
C ARG A 82 -14.88 -25.42 7.82
N GLY A 83 -14.46 -26.68 7.70
CA GLY A 83 -13.44 -27.17 8.61
C GLY A 83 -12.15 -27.29 7.84
N TYR A 84 -11.16 -26.46 8.16
CA TYR A 84 -9.91 -26.47 7.44
C TYR A 84 -9.00 -27.59 7.93
N HIS A 85 -8.36 -28.24 7.00
CA HIS A 85 -7.28 -29.19 7.32
C HIS A 85 -5.94 -28.48 7.20
N GLN A 86 -5.89 -27.41 6.42
CA GLN A 86 -4.69 -26.61 6.28
C GLN A 86 -5.15 -25.22 5.86
N MET A 87 -4.63 -24.20 6.51
CA MET A 87 -5.06 -22.84 6.22
C MET A 87 -3.85 -21.92 6.22
N GLU A 88 -3.42 -21.54 5.03
CA GLU A 88 -2.26 -20.68 4.85
C GLU A 88 -2.58 -19.38 4.15
N ILE A 89 -3.68 -19.33 3.42
CA ILE A 89 -4.02 -18.15 2.65
C ILE A 89 -4.72 -17.16 3.54
N HIS A 90 -4.24 -15.92 3.50
CA HIS A 90 -4.76 -14.87 4.35
C HIS A 90 -5.89 -14.13 3.67
N PHE A 91 -6.95 -13.90 4.42
CA PHE A 91 -8.07 -13.10 3.96
C PHE A 91 -8.32 -12.00 4.98
N GLY A 92 -9.07 -10.99 4.59
CA GLY A 92 -9.41 -9.90 5.48
C GLY A 92 -8.59 -8.67 5.18
N LYS A 93 -8.55 -7.78 6.13
CA LYS A 93 -7.91 -6.48 5.94
C LYS A 93 -6.41 -6.58 6.03
N PHE A 94 -5.73 -5.78 5.22
CA PHE A 94 -4.30 -5.62 5.34
C PHE A 94 -3.93 -4.15 5.20
N THR A 95 -2.78 -3.80 5.72
CA THR A 95 -2.25 -2.45 5.61
C THR A 95 -0.75 -2.57 5.42
N THR A 96 -0.23 -1.87 4.42
CA THR A 96 1.20 -1.84 4.16
C THR A 96 1.64 -0.40 4.08
N SER A 97 2.70 -0.08 4.79
CA SER A 97 3.22 1.29 4.84
C SER A 97 4.64 1.27 4.29
N ILE A 98 4.90 2.09 3.31
CA ILE A 98 6.18 2.10 2.61
C ILE A 98 6.74 3.51 2.59
N GLY A 99 7.95 3.68 3.08
CA GLY A 99 8.63 4.97 3.00
C GLY A 99 9.29 5.11 1.64
N ILE A 100 9.01 6.21 0.96
CA ILE A 100 9.61 6.51 -0.34
C ILE A 100 10.71 7.54 -0.09
N PRO A 101 11.96 7.20 -0.43
CA PRO A 101 13.07 8.05 0.02
C PRO A 101 13.24 9.37 -0.72
N GLY A 102 12.69 9.52 -1.90
CA GLY A 102 12.87 10.74 -2.66
C GLY A 102 11.57 11.41 -3.00
N ALA A 103 11.67 12.60 -3.57
CA ALA A 103 10.49 13.34 -3.99
C ALA A 103 9.89 12.72 -5.24
N ILE A 104 8.59 12.68 -5.31
CA ILE A 104 7.89 12.09 -6.44
C ILE A 104 6.90 13.08 -7.01
N ASP A 105 6.53 12.84 -8.26
CA ASP A 105 5.48 13.60 -8.91
C ASP A 105 4.19 12.84 -8.69
N LEU A 106 3.42 13.26 -7.71
CA LEU A 106 2.21 12.57 -7.35
C LEU A 106 1.17 12.63 -8.46
N ASP A 107 1.14 13.72 -9.20
CA ASP A 107 0.12 13.88 -10.24
C ASP A 107 0.24 12.86 -11.35
N THR A 108 1.43 12.37 -11.61
CA THR A 108 1.62 11.37 -12.66
C THR A 108 1.84 9.97 -12.10
N SER A 109 1.72 9.82 -10.80
CA SER A 109 1.82 8.50 -10.20
C SER A 109 0.55 7.71 -10.45
N MET A 110 0.68 6.41 -10.58
CA MET A 110 -0.48 5.58 -10.86
C MET A 110 -0.31 4.19 -10.29
N ALA A 111 -1.41 3.50 -10.17
CA ALA A 111 -1.42 2.13 -9.70
C ALA A 111 -2.28 1.30 -10.61
N GLU A 112 -1.83 0.09 -10.91
CA GLU A 112 -2.57 -0.84 -11.73
C GLU A 112 -2.61 -2.18 -11.06
N TYR A 113 -3.73 -2.85 -11.15
CA TYR A 113 -3.86 -4.19 -10.62
C TYR A 113 -4.03 -5.15 -11.79
N HIS A 114 -3.13 -6.13 -11.88
CA HIS A 114 -3.12 -7.01 -13.02
C HIS A 114 -2.54 -8.37 -12.62
N ASP A 115 -3.23 -9.42 -12.96
CA ASP A 115 -2.77 -10.79 -12.73
C ASP A 115 -2.33 -11.05 -11.28
N GLY A 116 -3.04 -10.49 -10.35
CA GLY A 116 -2.76 -10.72 -8.93
C GLY A 116 -1.71 -9.81 -8.34
N PHE A 117 -1.19 -8.86 -9.13
CA PHE A 117 -0.19 -7.91 -8.65
C PHE A 117 -0.74 -6.49 -8.71
N LEU A 118 -0.56 -5.77 -7.62
CA LEU A 118 -0.81 -4.34 -7.61
C LEU A 118 0.54 -3.66 -7.80
N ILE A 119 0.67 -2.89 -8.85
CA ILE A 119 1.92 -2.22 -9.16
C ILE A 119 1.69 -0.71 -9.13
N ILE A 120 2.43 -0.05 -8.27
CA ILE A 120 2.34 1.39 -8.10
C ILE A 120 3.62 2.00 -8.63
N SER A 121 3.48 2.93 -9.57
CA SER A 121 4.63 3.60 -10.15
C SER A 121 4.58 5.08 -9.82
N MET A 122 5.69 5.60 -9.35
CA MET A 122 5.78 6.99 -8.90
C MET A 122 6.98 7.63 -9.53
N PRO A 123 6.78 8.48 -10.54
CA PRO A 123 7.91 9.14 -11.19
C PRO A 123 8.65 10.04 -10.20
N LYS A 124 9.96 10.05 -10.30
CA LYS A 124 10.78 10.91 -9.46
C LYS A 124 10.68 12.33 -9.95
N LEU A 125 10.62 13.28 -9.01
CA LEU A 125 10.70 14.66 -9.39
C LEU A 125 12.12 14.97 -9.79
N LYS A 126 12.26 15.69 -10.89
CA LYS A 126 13.59 16.06 -11.35
C LYS A 126 14.07 17.27 -10.58
N THR A 127 15.33 17.19 -10.18
CA THR A 127 15.94 18.31 -9.51
C THR A 127 16.49 19.23 -10.55
N THR A 128 16.25 20.50 -10.37
CA THR A 128 16.81 21.50 -11.26
C THR A 128 18.03 22.10 -10.58
N GLU A 129 19.15 22.00 -11.23
CA GLU A 129 20.37 22.58 -10.69
C GLU A 129 20.49 24.00 -11.18
N VAL A 130 20.77 24.89 -10.26
CA VAL A 130 20.99 26.27 -10.60
C VAL A 130 22.48 26.52 -10.60
N LYS A 131 23.03 26.87 -11.73
CA LYS A 131 24.43 27.20 -11.82
C LYS A 131 24.64 28.59 -11.32
N ILE A 132 25.66 28.74 -10.51
CA ILE A 132 26.04 30.03 -10.04
C ILE A 132 27.17 30.50 -10.92
N GLU A 133 26.97 31.63 -11.56
CA GLU A 133 28.02 32.17 -12.42
C GLU A 133 28.69 33.30 -11.69
N GLU A 134 29.98 33.36 -11.79
CA GLU A 134 30.73 34.40 -11.11
C GLU A 134 31.19 35.47 -12.05
#